data_69b53b0d56509d08a5848cd2582e392f
#
_entry.id   69b53b0d56509d08a5848cd2582e392f
#
_cell.length_a   1.000
_cell.length_b   1.000
_cell.length_c   1.000
_cell.angle_alpha   90.00
_cell.angle_beta   90.00
_cell.angle_gamma   90.00
#
_symmetry.space_group_name_H-M   'P 1'
#
loop_
_entity.id
_entity.type
_entity.pdbx_description
1 polymer ?
#
loop_
_entity_poly.entity_id
_entity_poly.type
_entity_poly.pdbx_seq_one_letter_code
_entity_poly.pdbx_strand_id
1 'polypeptide(L)'
;MIRILTDSASDILPAEAEQLGVTVIPLNVTLEDGSILRDGIDMTPTEYYAHLASCRKLPTTSQPSPELFEKFYLEAAAAGDEVLGIFLSHELSGTWQCAKLAADLANVDNVLLSLIHI
;
A
#
# COMPACT_ATOMS: atom_id res chain seq x y z
N MET A 1 0.34 -10.14 18.81
CA MET A 1 0.23 -10.69 17.42
C MET A 1 0.95 -9.74 16.47
N ILE A 2 1.59 -10.28 15.45
CA ILE A 2 2.26 -9.47 14.44
C ILE A 2 1.32 -9.32 13.24
N ARG A 3 1.03 -8.08 12.84
CA ARG A 3 0.27 -7.77 11.63
C ARG A 3 1.24 -7.46 10.51
N ILE A 4 1.09 -8.13 9.37
CA ILE A 4 1.94 -7.90 8.19
C ILE A 4 1.21 -6.92 7.27
N LEU A 5 1.93 -5.88 6.87
CA LEU A 5 1.43 -4.78 6.04
C LEU A 5 2.29 -4.66 4.79
N THR A 6 1.66 -4.54 3.64
CA THR A 6 2.34 -4.25 2.38
C THR A 6 1.46 -3.34 1.53
N ASP A 7 1.93 -2.93 0.36
CA ASP A 7 1.14 -2.16 -0.58
C ASP A 7 0.71 -3.01 -1.79
N SER A 8 -0.10 -2.42 -2.67
CA SER A 8 -0.63 -3.13 -3.83
C SER A 8 0.43 -3.40 -4.91
N ALA A 9 1.62 -2.81 -4.81
CA ALA A 9 2.73 -3.15 -5.71
C ALA A 9 3.25 -4.57 -5.48
N SER A 10 2.86 -5.21 -4.38
CA SER A 10 3.17 -6.62 -4.12
C SER A 10 2.41 -7.59 -5.03
N ASP A 11 1.39 -7.13 -5.74
CA ASP A 11 0.48 -7.92 -6.57
C ASP A 11 -0.27 -9.02 -5.80
N ILE A 12 -0.35 -8.90 -4.49
CA ILE A 12 -1.16 -9.81 -3.67
C ILE A 12 -2.64 -9.40 -3.81
N LEU A 13 -3.44 -10.30 -4.34
CA LEU A 13 -4.87 -10.06 -4.52
C LEU A 13 -5.62 -10.11 -3.19
N PRO A 14 -6.79 -9.45 -3.08
CA PRO A 14 -7.55 -9.41 -1.82
C PRO A 14 -7.83 -10.79 -1.21
N ALA A 15 -8.18 -11.79 -2.04
CA ALA A 15 -8.44 -13.15 -1.57
C ALA A 15 -7.18 -13.82 -1.03
N GLU A 16 -6.03 -13.60 -1.68
CA GLU A 16 -4.74 -14.11 -1.22
C GLU A 16 -4.32 -13.43 0.09
N ALA A 17 -4.51 -12.12 0.18
CA ALA A 17 -4.20 -11.36 1.38
C ALA A 17 -4.97 -11.88 2.59
N GLU A 18 -6.26 -12.17 2.42
CA GLU A 18 -7.08 -12.75 3.47
C GLU A 18 -6.56 -14.11 3.93
N GLN A 19 -6.19 -14.98 2.98
CA GLN A 19 -5.64 -16.31 3.29
C GLN A 19 -4.29 -16.24 4.01
N LEU A 20 -3.45 -15.28 3.62
CA LEU A 20 -2.12 -15.10 4.20
C LEU A 20 -2.14 -14.30 5.51
N GLY A 21 -3.25 -13.67 5.84
CA GLY A 21 -3.33 -12.78 7.00
C GLY A 21 -2.54 -11.50 6.83
N VAL A 22 -2.42 -11.01 5.59
CA VAL A 22 -1.67 -9.81 5.22
C VAL A 22 -2.64 -8.69 4.90
N THR A 23 -2.34 -7.47 5.34
CA THR A 23 -3.08 -6.27 4.95
C THR A 23 -2.36 -5.59 3.79
N VAL A 24 -3.09 -5.32 2.73
CA VAL A 24 -2.57 -4.62 1.54
C VAL A 24 -3.18 -3.23 1.49
N ILE A 25 -2.32 -2.20 1.52
CA ILE A 25 -2.76 -0.82 1.36
C ILE A 25 -2.69 -0.47 -0.13
N PRO A 26 -3.79 0.00 -0.74
CA PRO A 26 -3.82 0.27 -2.17
C PRO A 26 -3.04 1.53 -2.53
N LEU A 27 -2.26 1.44 -3.60
CA LEU A 27 -1.71 2.61 -4.28
C LEU A 27 -2.83 3.32 -5.04
N ASN A 28 -2.66 4.59 -5.30
CA ASN A 28 -3.57 5.35 -6.14
C ASN A 28 -3.10 5.28 -7.59
N VAL A 29 -4.02 5.00 -8.50
CA VAL A 29 -3.78 4.98 -9.95
C VAL A 29 -4.52 6.16 -10.56
N THR A 30 -3.78 7.05 -11.22
CA THR A 30 -4.36 8.20 -11.92
C THR A 30 -4.42 7.90 -13.41
N LEU A 31 -5.62 7.90 -13.96
CA LEU A 31 -5.88 7.66 -15.37
C LEU A 31 -5.70 8.93 -16.20
N GLU A 32 -5.67 8.79 -17.52
CA GLU A 32 -5.48 9.93 -18.44
C GLU A 32 -6.57 11.00 -18.36
N ASP A 33 -7.78 10.63 -17.92
CA ASP A 33 -8.90 11.57 -17.72
C ASP A 33 -8.85 12.28 -16.36
N GLY A 34 -7.83 12.01 -15.54
CA GLY A 34 -7.68 12.55 -14.20
C GLY A 34 -8.37 11.77 -13.09
N SER A 35 -9.06 10.69 -13.42
CA SER A 35 -9.70 9.82 -12.42
C SER A 35 -8.63 9.16 -11.56
N ILE A 36 -8.89 9.09 -10.25
CA ILE A 36 -8.01 8.42 -9.28
C ILE A 36 -8.73 7.21 -8.74
N LEU A 37 -8.14 6.03 -8.95
CA LEU A 37 -8.69 4.74 -8.50
C LEU A 37 -7.72 4.05 -7.54
N ARG A 38 -8.27 3.28 -6.61
CA ARG A 38 -7.46 2.48 -5.69
C ARG A 38 -7.11 1.15 -6.36
N ASP A 39 -5.81 0.88 -6.48
CA ASP A 39 -5.31 -0.32 -7.13
C ASP A 39 -5.75 -1.59 -6.39
N GLY A 40 -6.32 -2.53 -7.11
CA GLY A 40 -6.83 -3.79 -6.57
C GLY A 40 -8.19 -3.70 -5.89
N ILE A 41 -8.72 -2.49 -5.66
CA ILE A 41 -10.04 -2.26 -5.04
C ILE A 41 -11.02 -1.70 -6.07
N ASP A 42 -10.72 -0.52 -6.62
CA ASP A 42 -11.57 0.13 -7.62
C ASP A 42 -11.27 -0.37 -9.03
N MET A 43 -10.10 -0.98 -9.23
CA MET A 43 -9.64 -1.50 -10.51
C MET A 43 -8.87 -2.80 -10.30
N THR A 44 -9.35 -3.88 -10.91
CA THR A 44 -8.64 -5.18 -10.87
C THR A 44 -7.43 -5.17 -11.81
N PRO A 45 -6.45 -6.08 -11.62
CA PRO A 45 -5.34 -6.21 -12.56
C PRO A 45 -5.79 -6.41 -14.01
N THR A 46 -6.83 -7.21 -14.24
CA THR A 46 -7.38 -7.44 -15.58
C THR A 46 -7.91 -6.16 -16.21
N GLU A 47 -8.66 -5.35 -15.44
CA GLU A 47 -9.16 -4.05 -15.88
C GLU A 47 -8.03 -3.07 -16.17
N TYR A 48 -7.00 -3.07 -15.32
CA TYR A 48 -5.82 -2.23 -15.50
C TYR A 48 -5.08 -2.55 -16.80
N TYR A 49 -4.84 -3.83 -17.10
CA TYR A 49 -4.19 -4.24 -18.34
C TYR A 49 -5.03 -3.93 -19.57
N ALA A 50 -6.35 -4.10 -19.46
CA ALA A 50 -7.26 -3.72 -20.54
C ALA A 50 -7.19 -2.21 -20.81
N HIS A 51 -7.14 -1.40 -19.78
CA HIS A 51 -6.98 0.06 -19.91
C HIS A 51 -5.64 0.43 -20.54
N LEU A 52 -4.54 -0.22 -20.12
CA LEU A 52 -3.20 0.00 -20.70
C LEU A 52 -3.18 -0.25 -22.20
N ALA A 53 -3.88 -1.27 -22.65
CA ALA A 53 -3.92 -1.64 -24.08
C ALA A 53 -4.63 -0.59 -24.94
N SER A 54 -5.53 0.22 -24.36
CA SER A 54 -6.36 1.19 -25.09
C SER A 54 -6.04 2.65 -24.79
N CYS A 55 -5.24 2.94 -23.75
CA CYS A 55 -4.97 4.32 -23.35
C CYS A 55 -3.95 5.01 -24.26
N ARG A 56 -4.08 6.32 -24.40
CA ARG A 56 -3.13 7.16 -25.16
C ARG A 56 -1.98 7.64 -24.27
N LYS A 57 -2.25 7.84 -22.99
CA LYS A 57 -1.28 8.25 -21.98
C LYS A 57 -1.27 7.21 -20.88
N LEU A 58 -0.08 6.76 -20.50
CA LEU A 58 0.06 5.76 -19.45
C LEU A 58 -0.48 6.28 -18.12
N PRO A 59 -1.20 5.44 -17.36
CA PRO A 59 -1.57 5.78 -15.99
C PRO A 59 -0.33 5.98 -15.14
N THR A 60 -0.47 6.82 -14.12
CA THR A 60 0.57 7.02 -13.11
C THR A 60 0.10 6.51 -11.76
N THR A 61 1.05 6.07 -10.94
CA THR A 61 0.75 5.64 -9.58
C THR A 61 1.29 6.67 -8.59
N SER A 62 0.60 6.79 -7.45
CA SER A 62 1.08 7.58 -6.32
C SER A 62 0.95 6.76 -5.04
N GLN A 63 1.77 7.11 -4.05
CA GLN A 63 1.78 6.45 -2.76
C GLN A 63 0.43 6.62 -2.05
N PRO A 64 0.05 5.69 -1.16
CA PRO A 64 -1.12 5.84 -0.31
C PRO A 64 -1.00 7.07 0.59
N SER A 65 -2.14 7.56 1.07
CA SER A 65 -2.17 8.68 2.01
C SER A 65 -1.55 8.27 3.36
N PRO A 66 -0.77 9.16 4.01
CA PRO A 66 -0.23 8.89 5.35
C PRO A 66 -1.30 8.56 6.39
N GLU A 67 -2.50 9.11 6.25
CA GLU A 67 -3.61 8.86 7.16
C GLU A 67 -4.05 7.39 7.18
N LEU A 68 -3.95 6.69 6.04
CA LEU A 68 -4.27 5.26 5.97
C LEU A 68 -3.30 4.43 6.80
N PHE A 69 -2.01 4.74 6.72
CA PHE A 69 -0.99 4.08 7.53
C PHE A 69 -1.15 4.40 9.01
N GLU A 70 -1.37 5.67 9.32
CA GLU A 70 -1.54 6.14 10.70
C GLU A 70 -2.72 5.43 11.37
N LYS A 71 -3.86 5.38 10.69
CA LYS A 71 -5.05 4.67 11.16
C LYS A 71 -4.75 3.21 11.47
N PHE A 72 -4.07 2.53 10.55
CA PHE A 72 -3.72 1.12 10.71
C PHE A 72 -2.79 0.91 11.93
N TYR A 73 -1.78 1.77 12.09
CA TYR A 73 -0.84 1.67 13.21
C TYR A 73 -1.52 1.90 14.55
N LEU A 74 -2.41 2.89 14.61
CA LEU A 74 -3.14 3.19 15.84
C LEU A 74 -4.10 2.06 16.22
N GLU A 75 -4.78 1.47 15.25
CA GLU A 75 -5.65 0.32 15.48
C GLU A 75 -4.84 -0.89 15.99
N ALA A 76 -3.68 -1.14 15.40
CA ALA A 76 -2.81 -2.21 15.83
C ALA A 76 -2.29 -1.98 17.27
N ALA A 77 -1.86 -0.76 17.57
CA ALA A 77 -1.39 -0.40 18.90
C ALA A 77 -2.48 -0.53 19.95
N ALA A 78 -3.72 -0.12 19.63
CA ALA A 78 -4.86 -0.26 20.54
C ALA A 78 -5.19 -1.72 20.83
N ALA A 79 -4.95 -2.62 19.87
CA ALA A 79 -5.13 -4.07 20.05
C ALA A 79 -3.94 -4.77 20.73
N GLY A 80 -2.85 -4.04 20.99
CA GLY A 80 -1.61 -4.61 21.55
C GLY A 80 -0.80 -5.40 20.51
N ASP A 81 -1.02 -5.15 19.23
CA ASP A 81 -0.34 -5.84 18.14
C ASP A 81 0.87 -5.03 17.64
N GLU A 82 1.82 -5.74 17.07
CA GLU A 82 2.96 -5.16 16.37
C GLU A 82 2.72 -5.19 14.87
N VAL A 83 3.33 -4.27 14.13
CA VAL A 83 3.21 -4.16 12.68
C VAL A 83 4.57 -4.39 12.03
N LEU A 84 4.61 -5.31 11.06
CA LEU A 84 5.75 -5.47 10.15
C LEU A 84 5.32 -5.01 8.76
N GLY A 85 5.85 -3.88 8.31
CA GLY A 85 5.62 -3.36 6.98
C GLY A 85 6.71 -3.78 6.02
N ILE A 86 6.33 -4.30 4.86
CA ILE A 86 7.26 -4.74 3.81
C ILE A 86 6.91 -3.99 2.52
N PHE A 87 7.83 -3.16 2.03
CA PHE A 87 7.60 -2.28 0.89
C PHE A 87 8.76 -2.33 -0.10
N LEU A 88 8.54 -1.82 -1.31
CA LEU A 88 9.61 -1.57 -2.28
C LEU A 88 10.64 -0.60 -1.70
N SER A 89 11.88 -0.69 -2.22
CA SER A 89 12.95 0.23 -1.85
C SER A 89 12.50 1.69 -1.99
N HIS A 90 12.90 2.52 -1.04
CA HIS A 90 12.62 3.97 -1.07
C HIS A 90 13.25 4.67 -2.28
N GLU A 91 14.23 4.03 -2.93
CA GLU A 91 14.82 4.55 -4.17
C GLU A 91 13.88 4.38 -5.37
N LEU A 92 12.94 3.42 -5.30
CA LEU A 92 11.99 3.13 -6.36
C LEU A 92 10.59 3.68 -6.10
N SER A 93 10.21 3.84 -4.82
CA SER A 93 8.86 4.25 -4.44
C SER A 93 8.89 5.07 -3.16
N GLY A 94 8.01 6.07 -3.08
CA GLY A 94 7.84 6.88 -1.87
C GLY A 94 7.02 6.22 -0.78
N THR A 95 6.48 5.03 -1.00
CA THR A 95 5.56 4.36 -0.06
C THR A 95 6.24 4.08 1.29
N TRP A 96 7.48 3.58 1.28
CA TRP A 96 8.22 3.31 2.53
C TRP A 96 8.40 4.58 3.37
N GLN A 97 8.77 5.69 2.74
CA GLN A 97 8.95 6.97 3.43
C GLN A 97 7.62 7.47 4.00
N CYS A 98 6.54 7.30 3.24
CA CYS A 98 5.19 7.65 3.69
C CYS A 98 4.78 6.80 4.90
N ALA A 99 5.03 5.50 4.85
CA ALA A 99 4.76 4.58 5.95
C ALA A 99 5.57 4.93 7.21
N LYS A 100 6.84 5.31 7.02
CA LYS A 100 7.72 5.74 8.12
C LYS A 100 7.25 7.06 8.72
N LEU A 101 6.92 8.03 7.90
CA LEU A 101 6.39 9.32 8.36
C LEU A 101 5.12 9.13 9.17
N ALA A 102 4.22 8.27 8.71
CA ALA A 102 2.98 7.97 9.42
C ALA A 102 3.24 7.33 10.79
N ALA A 103 4.23 6.44 10.90
CA ALA A 103 4.62 5.85 12.17
C ALA A 103 5.15 6.91 13.14
N ASP A 104 5.97 7.85 12.65
CA ASP A 104 6.50 8.94 13.44
C ASP A 104 5.37 9.88 13.90
N LEU A 105 4.41 10.19 13.03
CA LEU A 105 3.26 11.05 13.35
C LEU A 105 2.31 10.39 14.35
N ALA A 106 2.09 9.08 14.22
CA ALA A 106 1.26 8.34 15.16
C ALA A 106 1.92 8.17 16.54
N ASN A 107 3.22 8.44 16.62
CA ASN A 107 4.02 8.32 17.84
C ASN A 107 3.87 6.94 18.50
N VAL A 108 3.95 5.89 17.67
CA VAL A 108 3.90 4.49 18.11
C VAL A 108 5.28 3.85 17.95
N ASP A 109 5.58 2.87 18.79
CA ASP A 109 6.86 2.14 18.79
C ASP A 109 6.71 0.67 18.36
N ASN A 110 5.51 0.29 17.95
CA ASN A 110 5.17 -1.09 17.57
C ASN A 110 5.30 -1.37 16.08
N VAL A 111 5.96 -0.50 15.31
CA VAL A 111 6.07 -0.61 13.86
C VAL A 111 7.52 -0.86 13.46
N LEU A 112 7.74 -1.94 12.71
CA LEU A 112 9.01 -2.24 12.05
C LEU A 112 8.78 -2.20 10.53
N LEU A 113 9.56 -1.42 9.83
CA LEU A 113 9.47 -1.28 8.38
C LEU A 113 10.67 -1.92 7.71
N SER A 114 10.41 -2.73 6.70
CA SER A 114 11.42 -3.39 5.89
C SER A 114 11.28 -3.01 4.42
N LEU A 115 12.37 -3.11 3.69
CA LEU A 115 12.43 -2.84 2.26
C LEU A 115 12.72 -4.13 1.52
N ILE A 116 12.11 -4.27 0.34
CA ILE A 116 12.48 -5.33 -0.59
C ILE A 116 13.76 -4.87 -1.30
N HIS A 117 14.80 -5.66 -1.19
CA HIS A 117 16.05 -5.41 -1.92
C HIS A 117 15.95 -6.02 -3.31
N ILE A 118 16.30 -5.20 -4.30
CA ILE A 118 16.35 -5.63 -5.69
C ILE A 118 17.80 -5.74 -6.11
#